data_1540c0261d364c528fa8b79abcb951ce
#
_entry.id   1540c0261d364c528fa8b79abcb951ce
#
_cell.length_a   1.000
_cell.length_b   1.000
_cell.length_c   1.000
_cell.angle_alpha   90.00
_cell.angle_beta   90.00
_cell.angle_gamma   90.00
#
_symmetry.space_group_name_H-M   'P 1'
#
loop_
_entity.id
_entity.type
_entity.pdbx_description
1 polymer ?
#
loop_
_entity_poly.entity_id
_entity_poly.type
_entity_poly.pdbx_seq_one_letter_code
_entity_poly.pdbx_strand_id
1 'polypeptide(L)'
;MPFFTKGDVSIHYEEVGSGFPLLIIPGGGLNSTIKSLDTSVPFNPMTVYKDDFRCIAADLRNSATGESSGPLETDRPWDAYSDDHLGLMDELGIDKFLVMGFCIGGPMVHNLLRLAPDRIVGAALMQPSGFSPEHPDLFYQNNIKAWGPPLCEKRSDVTMDTVHDFLTSMYTDRSDFVFTATRDFVSSLQTPILVAPDDVPAHPYACAMEVASLAPHSDVTIYPWKDTQEHIDEVIEHARRFLKQNAPH
;
A
#
# COMPACT_ATOMS: atom_id res chain seq x y z
N MET A 1 21.43 -7.07 2.17
CA MET A 1 20.19 -6.44 1.71
C MET A 1 20.25 -4.98 2.15
N PRO A 2 19.84 -4.00 1.35
CA PRO A 2 19.94 -2.59 1.71
C PRO A 2 18.88 -2.19 2.75
N PHE A 3 19.23 -1.20 3.57
CA PHE A 3 18.34 -0.59 4.55
C PHE A 3 18.37 0.93 4.41
N PHE A 4 17.22 1.54 4.44
CA PHE A 4 17.04 2.97 4.70
C PHE A 4 16.95 3.16 6.23
N THR A 5 17.70 4.11 6.78
CA THR A 5 17.70 4.38 8.21
C THR A 5 17.52 5.87 8.50
N LYS A 6 16.61 6.19 9.45
CA LYS A 6 16.35 7.56 9.89
C LYS A 6 16.00 7.55 11.38
N GLY A 7 16.95 8.00 12.24
CA GLY A 7 16.79 7.88 13.69
C GLY A 7 16.64 6.41 14.09
N ASP A 8 15.55 6.09 14.80
CA ASP A 8 15.24 4.72 15.25
C ASP A 8 14.50 3.88 14.21
N VAL A 9 14.27 4.43 13.02
CA VAL A 9 13.61 3.73 11.90
C VAL A 9 14.66 3.04 11.05
N SER A 10 14.42 1.76 10.74
CA SER A 10 15.23 0.95 9.82
C SER A 10 14.30 0.18 8.89
N ILE A 11 14.34 0.49 7.61
CA ILE A 11 13.45 -0.08 6.58
C ILE A 11 14.26 -0.90 5.60
N HIS A 12 14.03 -2.20 5.59
CA HIS A 12 14.55 -3.10 4.57
C HIS A 12 13.84 -2.83 3.25
N TYR A 13 14.61 -2.66 2.18
CA TYR A 13 14.07 -2.47 0.84
C TYR A 13 14.84 -3.26 -0.21
N GLU A 14 14.21 -3.48 -1.34
CA GLU A 14 14.83 -4.03 -2.53
C GLU A 14 14.50 -3.17 -3.73
N GLU A 15 15.42 -3.13 -4.69
CA GLU A 15 15.20 -2.50 -5.98
C GLU A 15 15.68 -3.38 -7.14
N VAL A 16 14.98 -3.29 -8.25
CA VAL A 16 15.30 -4.04 -9.46
C VAL A 16 14.85 -3.26 -10.70
N GLY A 17 15.58 -3.46 -11.79
CA GLY A 17 15.28 -2.78 -13.06
C GLY A 17 15.88 -1.39 -13.14
N SER A 18 15.43 -0.65 -14.15
CA SER A 18 15.89 0.72 -14.45
C SER A 18 14.77 1.50 -15.14
N GLY A 19 14.91 2.82 -15.21
CA GLY A 19 13.90 3.70 -15.79
C GLY A 19 13.20 4.56 -14.76
N PHE A 20 11.95 4.96 -15.04
CA PHE A 20 11.19 5.80 -14.11
C PHE A 20 10.83 5.03 -12.83
N PRO A 21 10.97 5.65 -11.63
CA PRO A 21 10.74 4.95 -10.37
C PRO A 21 9.28 4.50 -10.18
N LEU A 22 9.10 3.26 -9.75
CA LEU A 22 7.83 2.66 -9.33
C LEU A 22 7.96 2.15 -7.91
N LEU A 23 7.36 2.85 -6.95
CA LEU A 23 7.22 2.38 -5.57
C LEU A 23 6.14 1.31 -5.51
N ILE A 24 6.47 0.14 -4.98
CA ILE A 24 5.56 -0.99 -4.80
C ILE A 24 5.32 -1.21 -3.31
N ILE A 25 4.07 -1.13 -2.89
CA ILE A 25 3.65 -1.38 -1.51
C ILE A 25 3.00 -2.77 -1.44
N PRO A 26 3.65 -3.76 -0.82
CA PRO A 26 3.13 -5.12 -0.74
C PRO A 26 1.82 -5.22 0.03
N GLY A 27 1.02 -6.24 -0.28
CA GLY A 27 -0.14 -6.65 0.50
C GLY A 27 0.24 -7.60 1.65
N GLY A 28 -0.71 -7.81 2.57
CA GLY A 28 -0.51 -8.70 3.73
C GLY A 28 -0.86 -8.06 5.08
N GLY A 29 -1.61 -6.96 5.07
CA GLY A 29 -1.93 -6.18 6.27
C GLY A 29 -0.66 -5.63 6.92
N LEU A 30 -0.59 -5.56 8.23
CA LEU A 30 0.60 -5.09 8.95
C LEU A 30 1.79 -6.06 8.90
N ASN A 31 1.60 -7.26 8.33
CA ASN A 31 2.68 -8.21 8.06
C ASN A 31 3.21 -8.15 6.62
N SER A 32 2.92 -7.07 5.88
CA SER A 32 3.39 -6.88 4.51
C SER A 32 4.91 -6.86 4.43
N THR A 33 5.45 -7.67 3.52
CA THR A 33 6.89 -7.77 3.24
C THR A 33 7.12 -7.92 1.73
N ILE A 34 8.33 -7.63 1.27
CA ILE A 34 8.74 -7.86 -0.12
C ILE A 34 8.52 -9.33 -0.50
N LYS A 35 8.87 -10.24 0.41
CA LYS A 35 8.67 -11.68 0.21
C LYS A 35 7.20 -12.06 -0.01
N SER A 36 6.25 -11.29 0.53
CA SER A 36 4.82 -11.54 0.30
C SER A 36 4.37 -11.29 -1.14
N LEU A 37 5.16 -10.55 -1.93
CA LEU A 37 4.91 -10.37 -3.37
C LEU A 37 5.01 -11.67 -4.19
N ASP A 38 5.70 -12.69 -3.67
CA ASP A 38 5.79 -14.00 -4.34
C ASP A 38 4.64 -14.94 -3.98
N THR A 39 3.91 -14.66 -2.88
CA THR A 39 2.97 -15.65 -2.30
C THR A 39 1.58 -15.13 -2.02
N SER A 40 1.42 -13.81 -1.83
CA SER A 40 0.18 -13.22 -1.32
C SER A 40 -0.52 -12.30 -2.32
N VAL A 41 0.04 -12.11 -3.50
CA VAL A 41 -0.55 -11.30 -4.58
C VAL A 41 -0.63 -12.11 -5.87
N PRO A 42 -1.51 -11.77 -6.81
CA PRO A 42 -1.73 -12.55 -8.04
C PRO A 42 -0.51 -12.61 -8.96
N PHE A 43 0.39 -11.62 -8.88
CA PHE A 43 1.65 -11.57 -9.62
C PHE A 43 2.68 -10.73 -8.85
N ASN A 44 3.98 -11.03 -9.02
CA ASN A 44 5.03 -10.22 -8.41
C ASN A 44 5.40 -9.03 -9.31
N PRO A 45 5.03 -7.78 -8.95
CA PRO A 45 5.29 -6.59 -9.76
C PRO A 45 6.78 -6.27 -9.92
N MET A 46 7.63 -6.65 -8.94
CA MET A 46 9.08 -6.51 -9.05
C MET A 46 9.66 -7.31 -10.21
N THR A 47 9.08 -8.49 -10.48
CA THR A 47 9.50 -9.35 -11.59
C THR A 47 8.89 -8.90 -12.91
N VAL A 48 7.60 -8.53 -12.88
CA VAL A 48 6.81 -8.24 -14.08
C VAL A 48 7.20 -6.90 -14.73
N TYR A 49 7.55 -5.89 -13.92
CA TYR A 49 7.78 -4.52 -14.43
C TYR A 49 9.25 -4.08 -14.45
N LYS A 50 10.20 -4.92 -14.04
CA LYS A 50 11.64 -4.58 -13.96
C LYS A 50 12.28 -4.15 -15.29
N ASP A 51 11.72 -4.59 -16.40
CA ASP A 51 12.24 -4.24 -17.73
C ASP A 51 11.73 -2.88 -18.22
N ASP A 52 10.73 -2.31 -17.54
CA ASP A 52 10.10 -1.03 -17.88
C ASP A 52 10.36 0.07 -16.85
N PHE A 53 10.56 -0.31 -15.58
CA PHE A 53 10.65 0.62 -14.45
C PHE A 53 11.78 0.25 -13.49
N ARG A 54 12.29 1.24 -12.77
CA ARG A 54 13.05 1.02 -11.54
C ARG A 54 12.06 0.71 -10.43
N CYS A 55 11.82 -0.58 -10.20
CA CYS A 55 10.89 -1.08 -9.19
C CYS A 55 11.54 -1.05 -7.82
N ILE A 56 10.87 -0.49 -6.81
CA ILE A 56 11.34 -0.34 -5.43
C ILE A 56 10.24 -0.85 -4.51
N ALA A 57 10.56 -1.80 -3.64
CA ALA A 57 9.64 -2.28 -2.61
C ALA A 57 10.30 -2.30 -1.25
N ALA A 58 9.52 -2.16 -0.19
CA ALA A 58 10.00 -2.18 1.18
C ALA A 58 9.14 -3.09 2.07
N ASP A 59 9.77 -3.71 3.06
CA ASP A 59 9.05 -4.35 4.15
C ASP A 59 8.36 -3.29 5.00
N LEU A 60 7.12 -3.55 5.40
CA LEU A 60 6.41 -2.64 6.27
C LEU A 60 7.07 -2.60 7.66
N ARG A 61 7.21 -1.39 8.23
CA ARG A 61 7.74 -1.19 9.59
C ARG A 61 7.02 -2.10 10.58
N ASN A 62 7.77 -2.82 11.40
CA ASN A 62 7.23 -3.71 12.44
C ASN A 62 6.39 -4.89 11.93
N SER A 63 6.54 -5.29 10.66
CA SER A 63 6.03 -6.59 10.23
C SER A 63 6.66 -7.70 11.08
N ALA A 64 5.85 -8.65 11.54
CA ALA A 64 6.34 -9.74 12.39
C ALA A 64 7.34 -10.64 11.66
N THR A 65 7.19 -10.78 10.34
CA THR A 65 8.03 -11.63 9.48
C THR A 65 9.08 -10.85 8.67
N GLY A 66 9.02 -9.51 8.68
CA GLY A 66 9.94 -8.64 7.97
C GLY A 66 11.16 -8.23 8.80
N GLU A 67 12.07 -7.50 8.15
CA GLU A 67 13.29 -7.00 8.75
C GLU A 67 13.21 -5.51 9.13
N SER A 68 12.14 -4.81 8.72
CA SER A 68 11.93 -3.40 9.05
C SER A 68 11.48 -3.20 10.49
N SER A 69 12.02 -2.17 11.13
CA SER A 69 11.71 -1.83 12.52
C SER A 69 11.67 -0.33 12.75
N GLY A 70 11.03 0.09 13.83
CA GLY A 70 10.95 1.50 14.24
C GLY A 70 9.93 1.71 15.34
N PRO A 71 9.75 2.94 15.81
CA PRO A 71 8.74 3.28 16.80
C PRO A 71 7.33 2.86 16.36
N LEU A 72 6.49 2.45 17.30
CA LEU A 72 5.06 2.24 17.08
C LEU A 72 4.33 3.55 17.39
N GLU A 73 4.07 4.35 16.36
CA GLU A 73 3.47 5.69 16.48
C GLU A 73 1.95 5.57 16.56
N THR A 74 1.40 5.57 17.78
CA THR A 74 -0.04 5.35 18.03
C THR A 74 -0.91 6.54 17.66
N ASP A 75 -0.36 7.75 17.64
CA ASP A 75 -1.05 9.00 17.32
C ASP A 75 -1.16 9.30 15.81
N ARG A 76 -0.25 8.72 15.01
CA ARG A 76 -0.17 8.98 13.56
C ARG A 76 0.21 7.74 12.73
N PRO A 77 -0.42 6.60 12.94
CA PRO A 77 0.07 5.31 12.41
C PRO A 77 0.19 5.28 10.88
N TRP A 78 -0.79 5.83 10.16
CA TRP A 78 -0.76 5.88 8.69
C TRP A 78 0.32 6.83 8.17
N ASP A 79 0.50 7.98 8.82
CA ASP A 79 1.51 8.97 8.42
C ASP A 79 2.92 8.44 8.67
N ALA A 80 3.14 7.67 9.74
CA ALA A 80 4.42 7.03 10.03
C ALA A 80 4.87 6.09 8.89
N TYR A 81 3.97 5.27 8.34
CA TYR A 81 4.26 4.45 7.16
C TYR A 81 4.53 5.27 5.90
N SER A 82 3.80 6.37 5.72
CA SER A 82 4.05 7.26 4.59
C SER A 82 5.41 7.96 4.70
N ASP A 83 5.82 8.34 5.91
CA ASP A 83 7.15 8.90 6.17
C ASP A 83 8.28 7.91 5.85
N ASP A 84 8.05 6.60 6.06
CA ASP A 84 9.00 5.57 5.67
C ASP A 84 9.16 5.50 4.14
N HIS A 85 8.04 5.47 3.42
CA HIS A 85 8.06 5.42 1.97
C HIS A 85 8.67 6.69 1.36
N LEU A 86 8.27 7.87 1.84
CA LEU A 86 8.81 9.15 1.35
C LEU A 86 10.29 9.31 1.72
N GLY A 87 10.68 8.92 2.93
CA GLY A 87 12.06 8.95 3.37
C GLY A 87 12.95 8.01 2.56
N LEU A 88 12.46 6.83 2.19
CA LEU A 88 13.16 5.93 1.28
C LEU A 88 13.34 6.56 -0.11
N MET A 89 12.30 7.20 -0.66
CA MET A 89 12.42 7.90 -1.94
C MET A 89 13.44 9.04 -1.86
N ASP A 90 13.48 9.79 -0.75
CA ASP A 90 14.46 10.86 -0.53
C ASP A 90 15.89 10.31 -0.46
N GLU A 91 16.12 9.22 0.25
CA GLU A 91 17.43 8.54 0.34
C GLU A 91 17.93 8.06 -1.03
N LEU A 92 17.01 7.60 -1.88
CA LEU A 92 17.31 7.16 -3.24
C LEU A 92 17.43 8.31 -4.25
N GLY A 93 17.26 9.57 -3.82
CA GLY A 93 17.30 10.76 -4.67
C GLY A 93 16.15 10.85 -5.67
N ILE A 94 14.99 10.27 -5.33
CA ILE A 94 13.81 10.21 -6.18
C ILE A 94 12.83 11.32 -5.80
N ASP A 95 12.65 12.30 -6.66
CA ASP A 95 11.71 13.39 -6.45
C ASP A 95 10.28 12.99 -6.86
N LYS A 96 10.12 12.43 -8.06
CA LYS A 96 8.82 12.00 -8.60
C LYS A 96 8.82 10.50 -8.89
N PHE A 97 7.69 9.86 -8.63
CA PHE A 97 7.54 8.42 -8.81
C PHE A 97 6.09 8.01 -9.12
N LEU A 98 5.96 6.83 -9.68
CA LEU A 98 4.70 6.07 -9.75
C LEU A 98 4.56 5.23 -8.48
N VAL A 99 3.34 4.93 -8.08
CA VAL A 99 3.10 4.05 -6.94
C VAL A 99 2.09 2.96 -7.30
N MET A 100 2.35 1.74 -6.83
CA MET A 100 1.43 0.59 -6.93
C MET A 100 1.25 -0.02 -5.54
N GLY A 101 0.01 -0.08 -5.06
CA GLY A 101 -0.29 -0.62 -3.73
C GLY A 101 -1.27 -1.79 -3.80
N PHE A 102 -0.92 -2.91 -3.14
CA PHE A 102 -1.77 -4.09 -3.01
C PHE A 102 -2.44 -4.11 -1.63
N CYS A 103 -3.73 -4.45 -1.55
CA CYS A 103 -4.44 -4.63 -0.29
C CYS A 103 -4.32 -3.40 0.61
N ILE A 104 -3.65 -3.49 1.78
CA ILE A 104 -3.35 -2.36 2.67
C ILE A 104 -2.57 -1.23 1.96
N GLY A 105 -1.88 -1.55 0.89
CA GLY A 105 -1.22 -0.57 0.02
C GLY A 105 -2.20 0.44 -0.58
N GLY A 106 -3.47 0.10 -0.76
CA GLY A 106 -4.50 1.03 -1.23
C GLY A 106 -4.67 2.25 -0.30
N PRO A 107 -5.04 2.08 0.97
CA PRO A 107 -5.04 3.15 1.97
C PRO A 107 -3.72 3.91 2.10
N MET A 108 -2.57 3.21 2.02
CA MET A 108 -1.24 3.83 2.09
C MET A 108 -1.00 4.74 0.88
N VAL A 109 -1.40 4.33 -0.32
CA VAL A 109 -1.32 5.17 -1.53
C VAL A 109 -2.17 6.43 -1.38
N HIS A 110 -3.40 6.32 -0.88
CA HIS A 110 -4.23 7.51 -0.62
C HIS A 110 -3.58 8.46 0.40
N ASN A 111 -2.93 7.90 1.43
CA ASN A 111 -2.20 8.71 2.41
C ASN A 111 -0.98 9.41 1.80
N LEU A 112 -0.23 8.73 0.94
CA LEU A 112 0.89 9.31 0.19
C LEU A 112 0.41 10.44 -0.74
N LEU A 113 -0.70 10.24 -1.45
CA LEU A 113 -1.33 11.28 -2.29
C LEU A 113 -1.75 12.51 -1.49
N ARG A 114 -2.18 12.32 -0.23
CA ARG A 114 -2.53 13.41 0.69
C ARG A 114 -1.32 14.20 1.17
N LEU A 115 -0.22 13.49 1.48
CA LEU A 115 0.98 14.09 2.07
C LEU A 115 1.95 14.66 1.03
N ALA A 116 2.03 14.05 -0.15
CA ALA A 116 3.00 14.42 -1.18
C ALA A 116 2.39 14.35 -2.60
N PRO A 117 1.29 15.08 -2.87
CA PRO A 117 0.56 14.99 -4.15
C PRO A 117 1.44 15.34 -5.36
N ASP A 118 2.38 16.26 -5.21
CA ASP A 118 3.25 16.73 -6.30
C ASP A 118 4.34 15.71 -6.68
N ARG A 119 4.57 14.70 -5.85
CA ARG A 119 5.58 13.66 -6.08
C ARG A 119 5.04 12.44 -6.83
N ILE A 120 3.74 12.20 -6.78
CA ILE A 120 3.12 10.99 -7.32
C ILE A 120 2.46 11.31 -8.66
N VAL A 121 3.04 10.79 -9.74
CA VAL A 121 2.60 11.08 -11.11
C VAL A 121 1.52 10.13 -11.62
N GLY A 122 1.31 9.00 -10.97
CA GLY A 122 0.25 8.03 -11.24
C GLY A 122 0.22 6.95 -10.16
N ALA A 123 -0.97 6.45 -9.85
CA ALA A 123 -1.19 5.49 -8.76
C ALA A 123 -2.01 4.28 -9.22
N ALA A 124 -1.56 3.06 -8.94
CA ALA A 124 -2.29 1.83 -9.21
C ALA A 124 -2.73 1.16 -7.89
N LEU A 125 -4.03 0.99 -7.72
CA LEU A 125 -4.67 0.40 -6.55
C LEU A 125 -5.09 -1.03 -6.91
N MET A 126 -4.28 -2.00 -6.47
CA MET A 126 -4.49 -3.41 -6.78
C MET A 126 -5.23 -4.08 -5.62
N GLN A 127 -6.47 -4.55 -5.85
CA GLN A 127 -7.33 -5.12 -4.78
C GLN A 127 -7.27 -4.29 -3.47
N PRO A 128 -7.57 -2.98 -3.51
CA PRO A 128 -7.35 -2.10 -2.37
C PRO A 128 -8.22 -2.47 -1.18
N SER A 129 -7.63 -2.40 0.03
CA SER A 129 -8.41 -2.48 1.25
C SER A 129 -9.29 -1.24 1.43
N GLY A 130 -10.44 -1.45 2.05
CA GLY A 130 -11.39 -0.39 2.38
C GLY A 130 -12.31 -0.80 3.51
N PHE A 131 -13.03 0.17 4.07
CA PHE A 131 -14.01 -0.09 5.10
C PHE A 131 -15.23 -0.84 4.52
N SER A 132 -15.66 -1.89 5.24
CA SER A 132 -16.90 -2.60 4.95
C SER A 132 -17.86 -2.47 6.14
N PRO A 133 -19.06 -1.89 5.95
CA PRO A 133 -20.07 -1.84 7.00
C PRO A 133 -20.52 -3.21 7.49
N GLU A 134 -20.40 -4.25 6.66
CA GLU A 134 -20.74 -5.63 6.99
C GLU A 134 -19.67 -6.29 7.88
N HIS A 135 -18.43 -5.76 7.83
CA HIS A 135 -17.29 -6.27 8.58
C HIS A 135 -16.49 -5.12 9.22
N PRO A 136 -17.10 -4.30 10.08
CA PRO A 136 -16.51 -3.03 10.55
C PRO A 136 -15.20 -3.23 11.34
N ASP A 137 -15.04 -4.33 12.03
CA ASP A 137 -13.88 -4.62 12.89
C ASP A 137 -12.84 -5.54 12.23
N LEU A 138 -13.00 -5.88 10.95
CA LEU A 138 -12.21 -6.92 10.29
C LEU A 138 -10.70 -6.71 10.47
N PHE A 139 -10.21 -5.53 10.12
CA PHE A 139 -8.77 -5.23 10.16
C PHE A 139 -8.24 -5.16 11.59
N TYR A 140 -9.00 -4.58 12.51
CA TYR A 140 -8.66 -4.58 13.93
C TYR A 140 -8.54 -6.00 14.45
N GLN A 141 -9.58 -6.83 14.24
CA GLN A 141 -9.64 -8.21 14.74
C GLN A 141 -8.57 -9.11 14.14
N ASN A 142 -8.23 -8.93 12.87
CA ASN A 142 -7.18 -9.70 12.23
C ASN A 142 -5.79 -9.33 12.78
N ASN A 143 -5.50 -8.04 12.93
CA ASN A 143 -4.19 -7.59 13.37
C ASN A 143 -3.97 -7.81 14.87
N ILE A 144 -4.99 -7.64 15.71
CA ILE A 144 -4.87 -7.91 17.16
C ILE A 144 -4.53 -9.38 17.45
N LYS A 145 -4.92 -10.30 16.55
CA LYS A 145 -4.66 -11.73 16.69
C LYS A 145 -3.39 -12.19 15.98
N ALA A 146 -3.13 -11.67 14.77
CA ALA A 146 -2.10 -12.22 13.90
C ALA A 146 -0.81 -11.36 13.83
N TRP A 147 -0.88 -10.08 14.18
CA TRP A 147 0.25 -9.17 14.17
C TRP A 147 0.73 -8.75 15.56
N GLY A 148 -0.20 -8.41 16.46
CA GLY A 148 0.12 -7.90 17.81
C GLY A 148 0.96 -8.86 18.65
N PRO A 149 0.53 -10.12 18.88
CA PRO A 149 1.26 -11.06 19.73
C PRO A 149 2.68 -11.35 19.20
N PRO A 150 2.92 -11.70 17.92
CA PRO A 150 4.26 -11.88 17.40
C PRO A 150 5.14 -10.62 17.49
N LEU A 151 4.57 -9.42 17.33
CA LEU A 151 5.28 -8.19 17.52
C LEU A 151 5.76 -8.00 18.96
N CYS A 152 4.89 -8.24 19.95
CA CYS A 152 5.24 -8.18 21.37
C CYS A 152 6.29 -9.23 21.77
N GLU A 153 6.26 -10.41 21.15
CA GLU A 153 7.31 -11.42 21.35
C GLU A 153 8.67 -10.97 20.79
N LYS A 154 8.66 -10.27 19.63
CA LYS A 154 9.87 -9.76 18.97
C LYS A 154 10.41 -8.50 19.63
N ARG A 155 9.57 -7.69 20.27
CA ARG A 155 9.88 -6.37 20.81
C ARG A 155 9.42 -6.20 22.25
N SER A 156 10.38 -6.23 23.17
CA SER A 156 10.12 -6.08 24.61
C SER A 156 9.63 -4.69 25.05
N ASP A 157 9.78 -3.69 24.19
CA ASP A 157 9.31 -2.31 24.39
C ASP A 157 7.87 -2.08 23.88
N VAL A 158 7.25 -3.08 23.25
CA VAL A 158 5.87 -3.03 22.75
C VAL A 158 4.98 -3.94 23.60
N THR A 159 3.88 -3.41 24.08
CA THR A 159 2.87 -4.14 24.86
C THR A 159 1.59 -4.33 24.04
N MET A 160 0.74 -5.29 24.46
CA MET A 160 -0.57 -5.44 23.83
C MET A 160 -1.46 -4.20 24.00
N ASP A 161 -1.31 -3.43 25.08
CA ASP A 161 -2.02 -2.15 25.24
C ASP A 161 -1.59 -1.14 24.19
N THR A 162 -0.28 -1.02 23.90
CA THR A 162 0.25 -0.18 22.81
C THR A 162 -0.27 -0.66 21.44
N VAL A 163 -0.37 -1.97 21.24
CA VAL A 163 -0.95 -2.57 20.03
C VAL A 163 -2.42 -2.20 19.87
N HIS A 164 -3.20 -2.27 20.97
CA HIS A 164 -4.61 -1.86 20.99
C HIS A 164 -4.78 -0.38 20.59
N ASP A 165 -3.99 0.51 21.20
CA ASP A 165 -4.04 1.95 20.92
C ASP A 165 -3.71 2.22 19.44
N PHE A 166 -2.66 1.57 18.93
CA PHE A 166 -2.24 1.70 17.54
C PHE A 166 -3.34 1.24 16.57
N LEU A 167 -3.92 0.07 16.78
CA LEU A 167 -4.98 -0.47 15.92
C LEU A 167 -6.28 0.32 16.02
N THR A 168 -6.59 0.87 17.20
CA THR A 168 -7.74 1.76 17.40
C THR A 168 -7.57 3.02 16.55
N SER A 169 -6.41 3.67 16.63
CA SER A 169 -6.10 4.86 15.85
C SER A 169 -6.08 4.59 14.34
N MET A 170 -5.63 3.39 13.91
CA MET A 170 -5.64 3.02 12.49
C MET A 170 -7.03 2.77 11.92
N TYR A 171 -7.84 1.98 12.62
CA TYR A 171 -9.02 1.34 12.03
C TYR A 171 -10.34 1.72 12.69
N THR A 172 -10.35 2.00 14.01
CA THR A 172 -11.59 2.32 14.74
C THR A 172 -11.92 3.80 14.64
N ASP A 173 -10.96 4.67 14.91
CA ASP A 173 -11.15 6.14 14.87
C ASP A 173 -11.35 6.65 13.43
N ARG A 174 -10.99 5.85 12.44
CA ARG A 174 -11.07 6.15 11.01
C ARG A 174 -11.86 5.08 10.23
N SER A 175 -12.89 4.52 10.85
CA SER A 175 -13.72 3.44 10.29
C SER A 175 -14.67 3.95 9.19
N ASP A 176 -14.11 4.46 8.10
CA ASP A 176 -14.86 4.92 6.92
C ASP A 176 -14.00 4.78 5.65
N PHE A 177 -14.66 4.54 4.53
CA PHE A 177 -14.14 4.61 3.17
C PHE A 177 -12.78 3.89 3.00
N VAL A 178 -11.69 4.64 2.77
CA VAL A 178 -10.32 4.11 2.60
C VAL A 178 -9.43 4.37 3.83
N PHE A 179 -9.98 4.66 5.00
CA PHE A 179 -9.32 4.95 6.28
C PHE A 179 -8.45 6.21 6.32
N THR A 180 -7.80 6.59 5.24
CA THR A 180 -6.74 7.62 5.19
C THR A 180 -7.13 8.88 4.44
N ALA A 181 -8.19 8.82 3.64
CA ALA A 181 -8.66 9.93 2.82
C ALA A 181 -10.18 10.07 2.89
N THR A 182 -10.66 11.29 2.75
CA THR A 182 -12.09 11.58 2.63
C THR A 182 -12.55 11.49 1.18
N ARG A 183 -13.85 11.33 0.96
CA ARG A 183 -14.48 11.38 -0.37
C ARG A 183 -14.21 12.69 -1.10
N ASP A 184 -14.27 13.81 -0.39
CA ASP A 184 -13.96 15.14 -0.94
C ASP A 184 -12.51 15.23 -1.42
N PHE A 185 -11.57 14.67 -0.63
CA PHE A 185 -10.16 14.61 -1.05
C PHE A 185 -10.01 13.79 -2.34
N VAL A 186 -10.58 12.59 -2.39
CA VAL A 186 -10.49 11.72 -3.59
C VAL A 186 -11.12 12.40 -4.81
N SER A 187 -12.24 13.13 -4.62
CA SER A 187 -12.89 13.90 -5.70
C SER A 187 -12.04 15.10 -6.19
N SER A 188 -11.09 15.55 -5.42
CA SER A 188 -10.20 16.68 -5.76
C SER A 188 -8.88 16.22 -6.41
N LEU A 189 -8.59 14.91 -6.43
CA LEU A 189 -7.32 14.38 -6.92
C LEU A 189 -7.09 14.71 -8.41
N GLN A 190 -5.89 15.20 -8.70
CA GLN A 190 -5.45 15.41 -10.08
C GLN A 190 -4.55 14.28 -10.59
N THR A 191 -3.97 13.50 -9.67
CA THR A 191 -3.15 12.34 -10.02
C THR A 191 -4.01 11.25 -10.66
N PRO A 192 -3.65 10.71 -11.83
CA PRO A 192 -4.33 9.57 -12.43
C PRO A 192 -4.28 8.33 -11.54
N ILE A 193 -5.41 7.63 -11.42
CA ILE A 193 -5.56 6.43 -10.60
C ILE A 193 -6.07 5.27 -11.44
N LEU A 194 -5.40 4.13 -11.38
CA LEU A 194 -5.90 2.84 -11.85
C LEU A 194 -6.45 2.04 -10.68
N VAL A 195 -7.64 1.48 -10.81
CA VAL A 195 -8.27 0.61 -9.80
C VAL A 195 -8.46 -0.78 -10.39
N ALA A 196 -7.84 -1.79 -9.77
CA ALA A 196 -8.12 -3.20 -10.00
C ALA A 196 -8.95 -3.72 -8.82
N PRO A 197 -10.29 -3.78 -8.94
CA PRO A 197 -11.18 -4.10 -7.82
C PRO A 197 -11.12 -5.59 -7.46
N ASP A 198 -11.53 -5.91 -6.23
CA ASP A 198 -11.76 -7.26 -5.74
C ASP A 198 -13.09 -7.30 -4.99
N ASP A 199 -13.56 -8.47 -4.58
CA ASP A 199 -14.81 -8.61 -3.82
C ASP A 199 -14.65 -9.68 -2.73
N VAL A 200 -13.87 -9.31 -1.71
CA VAL A 200 -13.75 -10.07 -0.47
C VAL A 200 -13.86 -9.10 0.72
N PRO A 201 -14.16 -9.56 1.94
CA PRO A 201 -14.35 -8.66 3.09
C PRO A 201 -13.22 -7.65 3.32
N ALA A 202 -11.97 -8.01 3.01
CA ALA A 202 -10.81 -7.12 3.14
C ALA A 202 -10.62 -6.16 1.95
N HIS A 203 -11.24 -6.45 0.81
CA HIS A 203 -11.15 -5.67 -0.42
C HIS A 203 -12.57 -5.44 -0.98
N PRO A 204 -13.40 -4.59 -0.34
CA PRO A 204 -14.79 -4.43 -0.74
C PRO A 204 -14.91 -3.81 -2.13
N TYR A 205 -15.57 -4.50 -3.04
CA TYR A 205 -15.82 -4.02 -4.41
C TYR A 205 -16.48 -2.64 -4.43
N ALA A 206 -17.49 -2.45 -3.58
CA ALA A 206 -18.20 -1.19 -3.49
C ALA A 206 -17.28 -0.01 -3.12
N CYS A 207 -16.34 -0.22 -2.18
CA CYS A 207 -15.37 0.81 -1.78
C CYS A 207 -14.39 1.13 -2.93
N ALA A 208 -13.86 0.12 -3.61
CA ALA A 208 -12.96 0.29 -4.74
C ALA A 208 -13.66 1.05 -5.90
N MET A 209 -14.90 0.71 -6.20
CA MET A 209 -15.68 1.38 -7.25
C MET A 209 -16.13 2.80 -6.83
N GLU A 210 -16.34 3.04 -5.54
CA GLU A 210 -16.59 4.39 -5.05
C GLU A 210 -15.36 5.28 -5.26
N VAL A 211 -14.15 4.81 -4.97
CA VAL A 211 -12.89 5.50 -5.29
C VAL A 211 -12.82 5.82 -6.79
N ALA A 212 -13.05 4.83 -7.65
CA ALA A 212 -13.02 5.01 -9.10
C ALA A 212 -14.04 6.03 -9.60
N SER A 213 -15.23 6.07 -8.99
CA SER A 213 -16.29 7.01 -9.38
C SER A 213 -16.04 8.45 -8.94
N LEU A 214 -15.31 8.62 -7.84
CA LEU A 214 -15.00 9.94 -7.25
C LEU A 214 -13.76 10.58 -7.88
N ALA A 215 -12.73 9.78 -8.16
CA ALA A 215 -11.47 10.30 -8.70
C ALA A 215 -11.64 10.78 -10.15
N PRO A 216 -11.33 12.07 -10.47
CA PRO A 216 -11.61 12.65 -11.79
C PRO A 216 -10.85 11.99 -12.95
N HIS A 217 -9.69 11.40 -12.66
CA HIS A 217 -8.80 10.76 -13.63
C HIS A 217 -8.61 9.29 -13.26
N SER A 218 -9.71 8.55 -13.15
CA SER A 218 -9.69 7.12 -12.83
C SER A 218 -9.81 6.25 -14.07
N ASP A 219 -9.15 5.10 -14.02
CA ASP A 219 -9.29 3.99 -14.94
C ASP A 219 -9.57 2.71 -14.12
N VAL A 220 -10.28 1.75 -14.65
CA VAL A 220 -10.68 0.53 -13.94
C VAL A 220 -10.36 -0.68 -14.79
N THR A 221 -9.71 -1.68 -14.21
CA THR A 221 -9.44 -2.94 -14.89
C THR A 221 -10.69 -3.81 -15.01
N ILE A 222 -10.58 -4.90 -15.75
CA ILE A 222 -11.64 -5.92 -15.78
C ILE A 222 -11.89 -6.48 -14.37
N TYR A 223 -13.12 -6.98 -14.15
CA TYR A 223 -13.50 -7.72 -12.94
C TYR A 223 -14.46 -8.86 -13.31
N PRO A 224 -14.30 -10.09 -12.79
CA PRO A 224 -13.16 -10.53 -11.94
C PRO A 224 -11.86 -10.66 -12.74
N TRP A 225 -10.71 -10.48 -12.08
CA TRP A 225 -9.42 -10.52 -12.78
C TRP A 225 -8.42 -11.55 -12.21
N LYS A 226 -8.77 -12.21 -11.11
CA LYS A 226 -7.92 -13.22 -10.45
C LYS A 226 -8.42 -14.65 -10.67
N ASP A 227 -9.45 -14.83 -11.43
CA ASP A 227 -10.13 -16.10 -11.67
C ASP A 227 -9.45 -16.96 -12.76
N THR A 228 -8.73 -16.33 -13.69
CA THR A 228 -7.93 -17.01 -14.72
C THR A 228 -6.56 -16.33 -14.92
N GLN A 229 -5.60 -17.09 -15.44
CA GLN A 229 -4.28 -16.52 -15.77
C GLN A 229 -4.40 -15.47 -16.89
N GLU A 230 -5.29 -15.67 -17.86
CA GLU A 230 -5.54 -14.73 -18.95
C GLU A 230 -6.01 -13.37 -18.41
N HIS A 231 -6.93 -13.34 -17.44
CA HIS A 231 -7.39 -12.11 -16.83
C HIS A 231 -6.30 -11.44 -15.98
N ILE A 232 -5.45 -12.22 -15.28
CA ILE A 232 -4.29 -11.69 -14.57
C ILE A 232 -3.33 -11.01 -15.56
N ASP A 233 -3.02 -11.67 -16.68
CA ASP A 233 -2.14 -11.15 -17.72
C ASP A 233 -2.73 -9.87 -18.37
N GLU A 234 -4.03 -9.82 -18.59
CA GLU A 234 -4.72 -8.62 -19.09
C GLU A 234 -4.59 -7.44 -18.11
N VAL A 235 -4.76 -7.68 -16.82
CA VAL A 235 -4.60 -6.63 -15.79
C VAL A 235 -3.13 -6.19 -15.67
N ILE A 236 -2.17 -7.10 -15.77
CA ILE A 236 -0.75 -6.78 -15.82
C ILE A 236 -0.46 -5.82 -16.99
N GLU A 237 -0.96 -6.12 -18.18
CA GLU A 237 -0.73 -5.29 -19.37
C GLU A 237 -1.51 -3.96 -19.32
N HIS A 238 -2.70 -3.96 -18.73
CA HIS A 238 -3.45 -2.73 -18.50
C HIS A 238 -2.68 -1.80 -17.55
N ALA A 239 -2.23 -2.32 -16.41
CA ALA A 239 -1.43 -1.55 -15.46
C ALA A 239 -0.10 -1.07 -16.08
N ARG A 240 0.56 -1.90 -16.91
CA ARG A 240 1.77 -1.50 -17.64
C ARG A 240 1.53 -0.29 -18.54
N ARG A 241 0.45 -0.32 -19.34
CA ARG A 241 0.08 0.81 -20.20
C ARG A 241 -0.23 2.06 -19.41
N PHE A 242 -1.02 1.94 -18.34
CA PHE A 242 -1.36 3.04 -17.45
C PHE A 242 -0.11 3.68 -16.83
N LEU A 243 0.80 2.88 -16.27
CA LEU A 243 2.03 3.36 -15.65
C LEU A 243 2.94 4.07 -16.67
N LYS A 244 3.10 3.49 -17.87
CA LYS A 244 3.90 4.10 -18.96
C LYS A 244 3.34 5.44 -19.46
N GLN A 245 2.02 5.55 -19.55
CA GLN A 245 1.35 6.79 -19.99
C GLN A 245 1.53 7.94 -19.00
N ASN A 246 1.71 7.64 -17.72
CA ASN A 246 1.84 8.62 -16.65
C ASN A 246 3.30 8.85 -16.21
N ALA A 247 4.25 8.04 -16.67
CA ALA A 247 5.67 8.30 -16.45
C ALA A 247 6.11 9.49 -17.31
N PRO A 248 6.77 10.53 -16.74
CA PRO A 248 7.40 11.60 -17.51
C PRO A 248 8.45 11.04 -18.47
N HIS A 249 8.53 11.62 -19.66
CA HIS A 249 9.53 11.29 -20.69
C HIS A 249 10.89 11.88 -20.39
#